data_fbf8ee380250ae4821e8d32978e0888c
#
_entry.id   fbf8ee380250ae4821e8d32978e0888c
#
_cell.length_a   1.000
_cell.length_b   1.000
_cell.length_c   1.000
_cell.angle_alpha   90.00
_cell.angle_beta   90.00
_cell.angle_gamma   90.00
#
_symmetry.space_group_name_H-M   'P 1'
#
loop_
_entity.id
_entity.type
_entity.pdbx_description
1 polymer ?
#
loop_
_entity_poly.entity_id
_entity_poly.type
_entity_poly.pdbx_seq_one_letter_code
_entity_poly.pdbx_strand_id
1 'polypeptide(L)' 'MDKINIGKMIRDVLKEKLISVSKFAMMAHTDRSNMYRILQRSSIDLSVLERYSRIPKHDFFQDLSNHLRNYYAEE' A
#
# COMPACT_ATOMS: atom_id res chain seq x y z
N MET A 1 1.68 14.44 14.37
CA MET A 1 0.97 13.48 13.51
C MET A 1 1.88 12.94 12.43
N ASP A 2 1.84 11.64 12.24
CA ASP A 2 2.70 11.00 11.25
C ASP A 2 2.18 11.25 9.84
N LYS A 3 3.11 11.43 8.92
CA LYS A 3 2.77 11.56 7.52
C LYS A 3 2.32 10.21 6.97
N ILE A 4 1.40 10.25 6.02
CA ILE A 4 0.99 9.05 5.30
C ILE A 4 2.20 8.49 4.56
N ASN A 5 2.42 7.19 4.69
CA ASN A 5 3.43 6.48 3.95
C ASN A 5 2.75 5.30 3.24
N ILE A 6 2.42 5.50 1.97
CA ILE A 6 1.65 4.53 1.21
C ILE A 6 2.42 3.22 1.02
N GLY A 7 3.72 3.30 0.75
CA GLY A 7 4.54 2.10 0.62
C GLY A 7 4.53 1.24 1.87
N LYS A 8 4.66 1.88 3.03
CA LYS A 8 4.61 1.17 4.31
C LYS A 8 3.23 0.57 4.55
N MET A 9 2.18 1.30 4.22
CA MET A 9 0.80 0.83 4.36
C MET A 9 0.59 -0.45 3.56
N ILE A 10 1.08 -0.50 2.32
CA ILE A 10 0.99 -1.68 1.50
C ILE A 10 1.78 -2.83 2.10
N ARG A 11 3.02 -2.57 2.54
CA ARG A 11 3.86 -3.61 3.14
C ARG A 11 3.22 -4.21 4.38
N ASP A 12 2.60 -3.38 5.21
CA ASP A 12 1.93 -3.86 6.43
C ASP A 12 0.77 -4.79 6.10
N VAL A 13 -0.02 -4.46 5.08
CA VAL A 13 -1.14 -5.31 4.64
C VAL A 13 -0.63 -6.62 4.05
N LEU A 14 0.42 -6.59 3.25
CA LEU A 14 1.02 -7.79 2.68
C LEU A 14 1.50 -8.73 3.79
N LYS A 15 2.14 -8.17 4.80
CA LYS A 15 2.62 -8.93 5.94
C LYS A 15 1.46 -9.56 6.70
N GLU A 16 0.41 -8.80 6.94
CA GLU A 16 -0.80 -9.28 7.62
C GLU A 16 -1.45 -10.43 6.85
N LYS A 17 -1.48 -10.34 5.53
CA LYS A 17 -2.08 -11.36 4.68
C LYS A 17 -1.11 -12.49 4.31
N LEU A 18 0.11 -12.45 4.82
CA LEU A 18 1.15 -13.45 4.57
C LEU A 18 1.51 -13.56 3.10
N ILE A 19 1.55 -12.42 2.42
CA ILE A 19 1.96 -12.34 1.02
C ILE A 19 3.36 -11.76 0.96
N SER A 20 4.31 -12.51 0.40
CA SER A 20 5.68 -12.01 0.24
C SER A 20 5.74 -10.92 -0.83
N VAL A 21 6.73 -10.04 -0.72
CA VAL A 21 6.96 -9.01 -1.75
C VAL A 21 7.23 -9.66 -3.10
N SER A 22 7.96 -10.77 -3.12
CA SER A 22 8.23 -11.50 -4.37
C SER A 22 6.95 -11.99 -5.02
N LYS A 23 6.04 -12.57 -4.24
CA LYS A 23 4.76 -13.04 -4.73
C LYS A 23 3.90 -11.88 -5.23
N PHE A 24 3.86 -10.80 -4.47
CA PHE A 24 3.11 -9.62 -4.85
C PHE A 24 3.63 -9.02 -6.16
N ALA A 25 4.96 -8.95 -6.31
CA ALA A 25 5.59 -8.46 -7.54
C ALA A 25 5.19 -9.32 -8.74
N MET A 26 5.21 -10.64 -8.57
CA MET A 26 4.82 -11.57 -9.61
C MET A 26 3.35 -11.35 -10.01
N MET A 27 2.47 -11.21 -9.04
CA MET A 27 1.04 -10.99 -9.29
C MET A 27 0.78 -9.63 -9.95
N ALA A 28 1.62 -8.65 -9.68
CA ALA A 28 1.53 -7.31 -10.27
C ALA A 28 2.30 -7.20 -11.59
N HIS A 29 2.89 -8.30 -12.07
CA HIS A 29 3.70 -8.32 -13.29
C HIS A 29 4.85 -7.29 -13.22
N THR A 30 5.46 -7.20 -12.06
CA THR A 30 6.53 -6.25 -11.79
C THR A 30 7.77 -7.00 -11.33
N ASP A 31 8.95 -6.52 -11.74
CA ASP A 31 10.20 -7.08 -11.28
C ASP A 31 10.33 -6.92 -9.74
N ARG A 32 10.88 -7.95 -9.09
CA ARG A 32 11.03 -7.96 -7.63
C ARG A 32 11.82 -6.77 -7.11
N SER A 33 12.95 -6.47 -7.75
CA SER A 33 13.79 -5.34 -7.33
C SER A 33 13.04 -4.02 -7.46
N ASN A 34 12.29 -3.88 -8.55
CA ASN A 34 11.50 -2.68 -8.78
C ASN A 34 10.36 -2.56 -7.76
N MET A 35 9.74 -3.70 -7.41
CA MET A 35 8.68 -3.70 -6.40
C MET A 35 9.21 -3.26 -5.03
N TYR A 36 10.39 -3.74 -4.62
CA TYR A 36 11.00 -3.28 -3.38
C TYR A 36 11.21 -1.77 -3.39
N ARG A 37 11.65 -1.24 -4.53
CA ARG A 37 11.86 0.20 -4.68
C ARG A 37 10.55 0.97 -4.57
N ILE A 38 9.49 0.48 -5.22
CA ILE A 38 8.18 1.11 -5.18
C ILE A 38 7.64 1.15 -3.74
N LEU A 39 7.80 0.06 -3.01
CA LEU A 39 7.29 -0.03 -1.65
C LEU A 39 8.10 0.76 -0.62
N GLN A 40 9.23 1.33 -1.04
CA GLN A 40 9.99 2.26 -0.20
C GLN A 40 9.44 3.69 -0.29
N ARG A 41 8.59 3.96 -1.27
CA ARG A 41 8.05 5.31 -1.48
C ARG A 41 6.92 5.60 -0.51
N SER A 42 6.87 6.87 -0.08
CA SER A 42 5.77 7.34 0.76
C SER A 42 4.55 7.72 -0.08
N SER A 43 4.73 7.90 -1.39
CA SER A 43 3.70 8.36 -2.31
C SER A 43 3.70 7.48 -3.57
N ILE A 44 2.51 7.07 -4.00
CA ILE A 44 2.31 6.20 -5.16
C ILE A 44 1.12 6.73 -5.95
N ASP A 45 1.18 6.63 -7.29
CA ASP A 45 0.06 7.04 -8.15
C ASP A 45 -1.23 6.34 -7.77
N LEU A 46 -2.34 7.06 -7.84
CA LEU A 46 -3.65 6.50 -7.49
C LEU A 46 -4.03 5.34 -8.39
N SER A 47 -3.69 5.39 -9.68
CA SER A 47 -3.98 4.30 -10.61
C SER A 47 -3.20 3.05 -10.25
N VAL A 48 -1.96 3.20 -9.80
CA VAL A 48 -1.13 2.08 -9.35
C VAL A 48 -1.67 1.53 -8.04
N LEU A 49 -2.06 2.40 -7.12
CA LEU A 49 -2.63 2.00 -5.84
C LEU A 49 -3.92 1.21 -6.03
N GLU A 50 -4.76 1.64 -6.98
CA GLU A 50 -6.01 0.94 -7.30
C GLU A 50 -5.70 -0.49 -7.76
N ARG A 51 -4.74 -0.64 -8.66
CA ARG A 51 -4.33 -1.95 -9.15
C ARG A 51 -3.75 -2.82 -8.03
N TYR A 52 -2.97 -2.22 -7.14
CA TYR A 52 -2.38 -2.94 -6.01
C TYR A 52 -3.43 -3.33 -4.97
N SER A 53 -4.55 -2.60 -4.90
CA SER A 53 -5.65 -2.96 -4.01
C SER A 53 -6.32 -4.27 -4.46
N ARG A 54 -6.40 -4.49 -5.75
CA ARG A 54 -7.08 -5.67 -6.32
C ARG A 54 -6.33 -6.96 -6.04
N ILE A 55 -5.00 -6.91 -5.97
CA ILE A 55 -4.20 -8.13 -5.82
C ILE A 55 -4.42 -8.80 -4.46
N PRO A 56 -4.25 -8.11 -3.33
CA PRO A 56 -4.56 -8.71 -2.02
C PRO A 56 -6.05 -8.60 -1.66
N LYS A 57 -6.86 -8.07 -2.56
CA LYS A 57 -8.29 -7.81 -2.31
C LYS A 57 -8.48 -6.96 -1.06
N HIS A 58 -7.69 -5.91 -0.95
CA HIS A 58 -7.72 -4.97 0.16
C HIS A 58 -7.91 -3.55 -0.37
N ASP A 59 -8.83 -2.80 0.20
CA ASP A 59 -9.12 -1.43 -0.22
C ASP A 59 -8.19 -0.45 0.49
N PHE A 60 -7.06 -0.13 -0.15
CA PHE A 60 -6.11 0.83 0.38
C PHE A 60 -6.69 2.25 0.44
N PHE A 61 -7.67 2.57 -0.39
CA PHE A 61 -8.33 3.87 -0.34
C PHE A 61 -9.13 4.02 0.96
N GLN A 62 -9.69 2.93 1.45
CA GLN A 62 -10.36 2.93 2.75
C GLN A 62 -9.38 3.24 3.88
N ASP A 63 -8.17 2.68 3.80
CA ASP A 63 -7.13 2.97 4.78
C ASP A 63 -6.77 4.46 4.79
N LEU A 64 -6.66 5.06 3.60
CA LEU A 64 -6.38 6.48 3.48
C LEU A 64 -7.51 7.32 4.05
N SER A 65 -8.74 6.92 3.78
CA SER A 65 -9.92 7.59 4.31
C SER A 65 -9.96 7.53 5.84
N ASN A 66 -9.65 6.36 6.40
CA ASN A 66 -9.62 6.17 7.84
C ASN A 66 -8.53 7.03 8.49
N HIS A 67 -7.37 7.11 7.86
CA HIS A 67 -6.27 7.94 8.36
C HIS A 67 -6.70 9.40 8.42
N LEU A 68 -7.37 9.88 7.39
CA LEU A 68 -7.82 11.25 7.31
C LEU A 68 -8.92 11.54 8.33
N ARG A 69 -9.84 10.60 8.53
CA ARG A 69 -10.88 10.73 9.56
C ARG A 69 -10.28 10.85 10.95
N ASN A 70 -9.30 10.03 11.25
CA ASN A 70 -8.63 10.07 12.55
C ASN A 70 -7.93 11.41 12.76
N TYR A 71 -7.36 11.97 11.71
CA TYR A 71 -6.73 13.27 11.77
C TYR A 71 -7.74 14.35 12.14
N TYR A 72 -8.88 14.38 11.46
CA TYR A 72 -9.92 15.38 11.73
C TYR A 72 -10.60 15.18 13.08
N ALA A 73 -10.69 13.96 13.54
CA ALA A 73 -11.28 13.69 14.85
C ALA A 73 -10.44 14.21 16.02
N GLU A 74 -9.14 14.36 15.80
CA GLU A 74 -8.23 14.87 16.83
C GLU A 74 -8.27 16.38 16.95
N GLU A 75 -8.80 17.07 15.97
CA GLU A 75 -8.95 18.50 16.01
C GLU A 75 -10.22 18.92 16.77
#